data_4acf09dd7c198a5397fe9531868e09bc
#
_entry.id   4acf09dd7c198a5397fe9531868e09bc
#
_cell.length_a   1.000
_cell.length_b   1.000
_cell.length_c   1.000
_cell.angle_alpha   90.00
_cell.angle_beta   90.00
_cell.angle_gamma   90.00
#
_symmetry.space_group_name_H-M   'P 1'
#
loop_
_entity.id
_entity.type
_entity.pdbx_description
1 polymer ?
#
loop_
_entity_poly.entity_id
_entity_poly.type
_entity_poly.pdbx_seq_one_letter_code
_entity_poly.pdbx_strand_id
1 'polypeptide(L)'
;MPLVTDAPADRPIKVLVYSDDVNTRQQVILALGRRPHPDLPELENVEVATEPVVLQNMDAGGISLAILDGEAVPAGGMGIAKQLKDEIYECPPVVVLTGRPQDAWLATWSRAEAAVPHPIDPIQLAEAVIGLRRPSVPATS
;
A
#
# COMPACT_ATOMS: atom_id res chain seq x y z
N MET A 1 -30.16 -16.42 5.83
CA MET A 1 -29.74 -15.92 5.50
C MET A 1 -29.06 -15.47 5.32
N PRO A 2 -28.81 -15.38 5.35
CA PRO A 2 -28.15 -14.83 5.27
C PRO A 2 -27.56 -14.18 4.99
N LEU A 3 -27.36 -13.89 4.96
CA LEU A 3 -27.00 -13.23 4.80
C LEU A 3 -26.21 -12.79 4.45
N VAL A 4 -26.17 -12.70 4.20
CA VAL A 4 -25.53 -12.07 3.83
C VAL A 4 -24.60 -11.54 4.13
N THR A 5 -24.48 -11.70 4.57
CA THR A 5 -23.81 -11.08 4.98
C THR A 5 -22.50 -10.91 5.05
N ASP A 6 -21.77 -11.29 4.47
CA ASP A 6 -20.42 -10.89 4.24
C ASP A 6 -20.35 -9.64 3.41
N ALA A 7 -20.76 -8.55 4.01
CA ALA A 7 -20.53 -7.28 3.38
C ALA A 7 -19.04 -7.17 3.04
N PRO A 8 -18.68 -6.72 1.83
CA PRO A 8 -17.25 -6.57 1.47
C PRO A 8 -16.46 -5.75 2.48
N ALA A 9 -17.12 -4.83 3.19
CA ALA A 9 -16.48 -3.99 4.20
C ALA A 9 -15.96 -4.78 5.40
N ASP A 10 -16.48 -6.00 5.62
CA ASP A 10 -16.05 -6.83 6.76
C ASP A 10 -14.89 -7.73 6.42
N ARG A 11 -14.52 -7.83 5.16
CA ARG A 11 -13.40 -8.67 4.74
C ARG A 11 -12.08 -7.97 5.02
N PRO A 12 -11.07 -8.71 5.47
CA PRO A 12 -9.75 -8.11 5.66
C PRO A 12 -9.24 -7.45 4.39
N ILE A 13 -8.58 -6.31 4.56
CA ILE A 13 -7.89 -5.63 3.46
C ILE A 13 -6.51 -6.25 3.35
N LYS A 14 -6.18 -6.80 2.19
CA LYS A 14 -4.84 -7.33 1.96
C LYS A 14 -3.91 -6.20 1.53
N VAL A 15 -2.88 -5.98 2.33
CA VAL A 15 -1.87 -4.95 2.08
C VAL A 15 -0.56 -5.64 1.77
N LEU A 16 -0.06 -5.46 0.55
CA LEU A 16 1.25 -5.98 0.17
C LEU A 16 2.30 -4.98 0.67
N VAL A 17 3.30 -5.48 1.40
CA VAL A 17 4.38 -4.65 1.93
C VAL A 17 5.69 -5.15 1.36
N TYR A 18 6.29 -4.38 0.46
CA TYR A 18 7.52 -4.74 -0.23
C TYR A 18 8.70 -3.93 0.27
N SER A 19 9.71 -4.61 0.74
CA SER A 19 11.06 -4.10 0.97
C SER A 19 11.99 -5.28 1.09
N ASP A 20 13.23 -5.13 0.64
CA ASP A 20 14.25 -6.14 0.89
C ASP A 20 14.74 -6.12 2.34
N ASP A 21 14.42 -5.06 3.09
CA ASP A 21 14.82 -4.89 4.48
C ASP A 21 13.67 -5.28 5.40
N VAL A 22 13.87 -6.35 6.18
CA VAL A 22 12.86 -6.83 7.13
C VAL A 22 12.49 -5.76 8.15
N ASN A 23 13.44 -4.91 8.53
CA ASN A 23 13.16 -3.84 9.50
C ASN A 23 12.20 -2.81 8.93
N THR A 24 12.35 -2.48 7.66
CA THR A 24 11.40 -1.57 6.99
C THR A 24 10.01 -2.18 6.94
N ARG A 25 9.90 -3.46 6.59
CA ARG A 25 8.60 -4.13 6.57
C ARG A 25 7.95 -4.11 7.96
N GLN A 26 8.72 -4.37 9.01
CA GLN A 26 8.20 -4.35 10.37
C GLN A 26 7.75 -2.95 10.78
N GLN A 27 8.47 -1.91 10.40
CA GLN A 27 8.08 -0.54 10.69
C GLN A 27 6.72 -0.22 10.06
N VAL A 28 6.51 -0.65 8.83
CA VAL A 28 5.23 -0.45 8.15
C VAL A 28 4.11 -1.17 8.89
N ILE A 29 4.32 -2.43 9.22
CA ILE A 29 3.31 -3.24 9.88
C ILE A 29 2.95 -2.67 11.24
N LEU A 30 3.95 -2.25 12.02
CA LEU A 30 3.71 -1.65 13.32
C LEU A 30 3.00 -0.31 13.21
N ALA A 31 3.32 0.47 12.20
CA ALA A 31 2.69 1.77 11.99
C ALA A 31 1.20 1.64 11.72
N LEU A 32 0.81 0.62 10.96
CA LEU A 32 -0.58 0.43 10.57
C LEU A 32 -1.40 -0.31 11.63
N GLY A 33 -0.75 -1.18 12.40
CA GLY A 33 -1.46 -2.02 13.34
C GLY A 33 -2.44 -2.94 12.63
N ARG A 34 -3.35 -3.54 13.39
CA ARG A 34 -4.34 -4.46 12.83
C ARG A 34 -5.48 -3.72 12.15
N ARG A 35 -5.84 -2.56 12.67
CA ARG A 35 -6.94 -1.76 12.15
C ARG A 35 -6.59 -0.29 12.36
N PRO A 36 -6.09 0.39 11.33
CA PRO A 36 -5.64 1.78 11.50
C PRO A 36 -6.76 2.78 11.72
N HIS A 37 -8.00 2.41 11.42
CA HIS A 37 -9.15 3.28 11.61
C HIS A 37 -10.40 2.45 11.87
N PRO A 38 -11.31 2.90 12.77
CA PRO A 38 -12.53 2.14 13.06
C PRO A 38 -13.43 1.90 11.85
N ASP A 39 -13.35 2.78 10.84
CA ASP A 39 -14.17 2.64 9.63
C ASP A 39 -13.61 1.62 8.65
N LEU A 40 -12.42 1.08 8.92
CA LEU A 40 -11.79 0.10 8.05
C LEU A 40 -11.85 -1.29 8.67
N PRO A 41 -11.94 -2.35 7.84
CA PRO A 41 -11.75 -3.70 8.36
C PRO A 41 -10.30 -3.94 8.76
N GLU A 42 -10.04 -5.08 9.37
CA GLU A 42 -8.68 -5.45 9.74
C GLU A 42 -7.81 -5.58 8.51
N LEU A 43 -6.51 -5.33 8.69
CA LEU A 43 -5.52 -5.49 7.63
C LEU A 43 -4.90 -6.88 7.71
N GLU A 44 -4.66 -7.47 6.55
CA GLU A 44 -3.87 -8.67 6.40
C GLU A 44 -2.62 -8.27 5.63
N ASN A 45 -1.46 -8.30 6.29
CA ASN A 45 -0.21 -7.87 5.66
C ASN A 45 0.44 -9.04 4.92
N VAL A 46 0.82 -8.80 3.67
CA VAL A 46 1.53 -9.77 2.84
C VAL A 46 2.94 -9.20 2.64
N GLU A 47 3.91 -9.74 3.39
CA GLU A 47 5.29 -9.27 3.30
C GLU A 47 5.98 -9.88 2.10
N VAL A 48 6.67 -9.05 1.33
CA VAL A 48 7.36 -9.47 0.12
C VAL A 48 8.74 -8.83 0.09
N ALA A 49 9.76 -9.62 -0.23
CA ALA A 49 11.14 -9.16 -0.21
C ALA A 49 11.74 -9.01 -1.61
N THR A 50 11.07 -9.48 -2.66
CA THR A 50 11.63 -9.47 -4.01
C THR A 50 10.59 -9.03 -5.04
N GLU A 51 11.06 -8.44 -6.13
CA GLU A 51 10.18 -7.99 -7.21
C GLU A 51 9.35 -9.11 -7.83
N PRO A 52 9.93 -10.27 -8.18
CA PRO A 52 9.11 -11.33 -8.78
C PRO A 52 7.91 -11.74 -7.92
N VAL A 53 8.08 -11.75 -6.60
CA VAL A 53 6.98 -12.10 -5.70
C VAL A 53 5.94 -10.98 -5.62
N VAL A 54 6.37 -9.71 -5.74
CA VAL A 54 5.41 -8.60 -5.88
C VAL A 54 4.53 -8.84 -7.11
N LEU A 55 5.15 -9.11 -8.25
CA LEU A 55 4.42 -9.29 -9.49
C LEU A 55 3.46 -10.49 -9.42
N GLN A 56 3.90 -11.59 -8.83
CA GLN A 56 3.06 -12.77 -8.65
C GLN A 56 1.82 -12.45 -7.83
N ASN A 57 1.98 -11.75 -6.70
CA ASN A 57 0.86 -11.41 -5.85
C ASN A 57 -0.11 -10.45 -6.52
N MET A 58 0.42 -9.45 -7.23
CA MET A 58 -0.43 -8.47 -7.89
C MET A 58 -1.19 -9.11 -9.06
N ASP A 59 -0.53 -9.98 -9.82
CA ASP A 59 -1.17 -10.68 -10.94
C ASP A 59 -2.26 -11.63 -10.46
N ALA A 60 -2.06 -12.27 -9.31
CA ALA A 60 -3.04 -13.19 -8.75
C ALA A 60 -4.32 -12.48 -8.29
N GLY A 61 -4.23 -11.18 -8.05
CA GLY A 61 -5.37 -10.41 -7.56
C GLY A 61 -5.57 -10.56 -6.06
N GLY A 62 -6.53 -9.84 -5.53
CA GLY A 62 -6.85 -9.89 -4.11
C GLY A 62 -6.09 -8.91 -3.24
N ILE A 63 -5.07 -8.24 -3.77
CA ILE A 63 -4.37 -7.20 -3.04
C ILE A 63 -5.19 -5.91 -3.14
N SER A 64 -5.46 -5.30 -2.01
CA SER A 64 -6.27 -4.08 -1.94
C SER A 64 -5.44 -2.81 -1.96
N LEU A 65 -4.17 -2.91 -1.55
CA LEU A 65 -3.27 -1.77 -1.47
C LEU A 65 -1.85 -2.29 -1.44
N ALA A 66 -0.93 -1.63 -2.11
CA ALA A 66 0.48 -2.01 -2.11
C ALA A 66 1.32 -0.87 -1.53
N ILE A 67 2.22 -1.21 -0.62
CA ILE A 67 3.22 -0.28 -0.06
C ILE A 67 4.58 -0.78 -0.55
N LEU A 68 5.24 0.04 -1.37
CA LEU A 68 6.46 -0.34 -2.06
C LEU A 68 7.62 0.55 -1.64
N ASP A 69 8.68 -0.06 -1.12
CA ASP A 69 9.86 0.67 -0.66
C ASP A 69 10.69 1.12 -1.85
N GLY A 70 10.74 2.44 -2.07
CA GLY A 70 11.54 3.03 -3.14
C GLY A 70 13.03 2.84 -2.97
N GLU A 71 13.48 2.53 -1.75
CA GLU A 71 14.90 2.32 -1.44
C GLU A 71 15.30 0.84 -1.48
N ALA A 72 14.37 -0.06 -1.81
CA ALA A 72 14.68 -1.48 -1.89
C ALA A 72 15.66 -1.78 -3.02
N VAL A 73 16.47 -2.78 -2.81
CA VAL A 73 17.44 -3.23 -3.80
C VAL A 73 17.26 -4.73 -4.04
N PRO A 74 17.54 -5.22 -5.25
CA PRO A 74 18.01 -4.50 -6.43
C PRO A 74 16.90 -3.72 -7.14
N ALA A 75 15.62 -3.97 -6.85
CA ALA A 75 14.52 -3.30 -7.54
C ALA A 75 13.81 -2.34 -6.60
N GLY A 76 13.88 -1.05 -6.91
CA GLY A 76 13.21 -0.02 -6.12
C GLY A 76 11.71 0.02 -6.39
N GLY A 77 10.96 0.38 -5.34
CA GLY A 77 9.51 0.40 -5.42
C GLY A 77 8.93 1.38 -6.42
N MET A 78 9.66 2.45 -6.76
CA MET A 78 9.19 3.42 -7.75
C MET A 78 9.05 2.80 -9.13
N GLY A 79 10.07 2.07 -9.57
CA GLY A 79 10.03 1.38 -10.87
C GLY A 79 8.96 0.30 -10.89
N ILE A 80 8.82 -0.43 -9.79
CA ILE A 80 7.79 -1.44 -9.66
C ILE A 80 6.40 -0.80 -9.73
N ALA A 81 6.20 0.32 -9.02
CA ALA A 81 4.91 1.02 -9.04
C ALA A 81 4.53 1.42 -10.46
N LYS A 82 5.48 1.99 -11.21
CA LYS A 82 5.22 2.40 -12.59
C LYS A 82 4.85 1.20 -13.44
N GLN A 83 5.59 0.10 -13.32
CA GLN A 83 5.29 -1.11 -14.06
C GLN A 83 3.89 -1.64 -13.76
N LEU A 84 3.52 -1.70 -12.48
CA LEU A 84 2.20 -2.18 -12.10
C LEU A 84 1.10 -1.29 -12.67
N LYS A 85 1.29 0.04 -12.60
CA LYS A 85 0.30 0.98 -13.13
C LYS A 85 0.17 0.87 -14.65
N ASP A 86 1.27 0.58 -15.33
CA ASP A 86 1.26 0.41 -16.79
C ASP A 86 0.63 -0.91 -17.23
N GLU A 87 0.80 -1.97 -16.44
CA GLU A 87 0.48 -3.33 -16.88
C GLU A 87 -0.79 -3.90 -16.30
N ILE A 88 -1.22 -3.46 -15.12
CA ILE A 88 -2.38 -4.02 -14.46
C ILE A 88 -3.58 -3.11 -14.62
N TYR A 89 -4.64 -3.64 -15.22
CA TYR A 89 -5.89 -2.93 -15.36
C TYR A 89 -6.53 -2.75 -13.97
N GLU A 90 -6.95 -1.53 -13.66
CA GLU A 90 -7.52 -1.19 -12.36
C GLU A 90 -6.57 -1.59 -11.22
N CYS A 91 -5.29 -1.22 -11.38
CA CYS A 91 -4.30 -1.49 -10.36
C CYS A 91 -4.73 -0.89 -9.02
N PRO A 92 -4.62 -1.66 -7.91
CA PRO A 92 -4.93 -1.12 -6.59
C PRO A 92 -4.07 0.10 -6.24
N PRO A 93 -4.51 0.92 -5.27
CA PRO A 93 -3.70 2.05 -4.83
C PRO A 93 -2.30 1.63 -4.38
N VAL A 94 -1.33 2.46 -4.69
CA VAL A 94 0.08 2.22 -4.35
C VAL A 94 0.61 3.38 -3.52
N VAL A 95 1.26 3.06 -2.41
CA VAL A 95 2.03 4.01 -1.61
C VAL A 95 3.49 3.67 -1.81
N VAL A 96 4.31 4.64 -2.20
CA VAL A 96 5.76 4.44 -2.27
C VAL A 96 6.43 5.08 -1.08
N LEU A 97 7.44 4.39 -0.55
CA LEU A 97 8.29 4.94 0.51
C LEU A 97 9.49 5.58 -0.17
N THR A 98 9.65 6.89 -0.01
CA THR A 98 10.73 7.60 -0.68
C THR A 98 11.96 7.70 0.22
N GLY A 99 13.15 7.81 -0.38
CA GLY A 99 14.36 7.95 0.40
C GLY A 99 14.48 9.31 1.06
N ARG A 100 13.98 10.36 0.38
CA ARG A 100 14.08 11.73 0.87
C ARG A 100 12.82 12.49 0.49
N PRO A 101 12.42 13.49 1.29
CA PRO A 101 11.24 14.29 0.95
C PRO A 101 11.30 14.91 -0.45
N GLN A 102 12.49 15.34 -0.90
CA GLN A 102 12.65 15.96 -2.22
C GLN A 102 12.49 14.96 -3.36
N ASP A 103 12.40 13.67 -3.07
CA ASP A 103 12.16 12.66 -4.09
C ASP A 103 10.67 12.45 -4.38
N ALA A 104 9.81 13.24 -3.77
CA ALA A 104 8.36 13.07 -3.94
C ALA A 104 7.91 13.17 -5.40
N TRP A 105 8.63 13.92 -6.25
CA TRP A 105 8.29 14.01 -7.67
C TRP A 105 8.38 12.66 -8.37
N LEU A 106 9.23 11.75 -7.86
CA LEU A 106 9.34 10.40 -8.40
C LEU A 106 8.07 9.59 -8.16
N ALA A 107 7.36 9.88 -7.07
CA ALA A 107 6.07 9.24 -6.82
C ALA A 107 5.05 9.63 -7.90
N THR A 108 5.05 10.90 -8.31
CA THR A 108 4.19 11.34 -9.41
C THR A 108 4.56 10.64 -10.71
N TRP A 109 5.85 10.54 -11.00
CA TRP A 109 6.32 9.81 -12.17
C TRP A 109 5.86 8.35 -12.16
N SER A 110 5.91 7.71 -11.00
CA SER A 110 5.52 6.30 -10.85
C SER A 110 4.02 6.08 -10.84
N ARG A 111 3.24 7.15 -10.77
CA ARG A 111 1.77 7.16 -10.67
C ARG A 111 1.25 6.54 -9.38
N ALA A 112 2.09 6.49 -8.34
CA ALA A 112 1.63 6.08 -7.02
C ALA A 112 0.63 7.09 -6.47
N GLU A 113 -0.32 6.61 -5.70
CA GLU A 113 -1.35 7.45 -5.10
C GLU A 113 -0.83 8.28 -3.93
N ALA A 114 0.22 7.81 -3.27
CA ALA A 114 0.81 8.55 -2.14
C ALA A 114 2.28 8.23 -1.99
N ALA A 115 3.01 9.12 -1.34
CA ALA A 115 4.42 8.95 -1.03
C ALA A 115 4.65 9.27 0.44
N VAL A 116 5.43 8.44 1.12
CA VAL A 116 5.80 8.65 2.53
C VAL A 116 7.32 8.53 2.62
N PRO A 117 8.02 9.56 3.11
CA PRO A 117 9.49 9.52 3.13
C PRO A 117 10.04 8.71 4.30
N HIS A 118 11.23 8.17 4.10
CA HIS A 118 12.05 7.64 5.21
C HIS A 118 12.67 8.81 5.99
N PRO A 119 12.88 8.65 7.29
CA PRO A 119 12.41 7.56 8.12
C PRO A 119 10.89 7.60 8.25
N ILE A 120 10.27 6.42 8.30
CA ILE A 120 8.81 6.32 8.26
C ILE A 120 8.20 6.92 9.52
N ASP A 121 7.34 7.91 9.34
CA ASP A 121 6.51 8.44 10.41
C ASP A 121 5.24 7.58 10.48
N PRO A 122 5.00 6.87 11.59
CA PRO A 122 3.83 5.98 11.68
C PRO A 122 2.51 6.70 11.46
N ILE A 123 2.39 7.91 11.94
CA ILE A 123 1.14 8.68 11.79
C ILE A 123 0.94 9.05 10.33
N GLN A 124 1.97 9.53 9.67
CA GLN A 124 1.89 9.92 8.27
C GLN A 124 1.52 8.72 7.39
N LEU A 125 2.15 7.57 7.63
CA LEU A 125 1.86 6.36 6.87
C LEU A 125 0.42 5.91 7.10
N ALA A 126 -0.01 5.86 8.35
CA ALA A 126 -1.38 5.45 8.67
C ALA A 126 -2.39 6.38 8.00
N GLU A 127 -2.16 7.70 8.04
CA GLU A 127 -3.05 8.66 7.40
C GLU A 127 -3.13 8.46 5.89
N ALA A 128 -2.01 8.15 5.25
CA ALA A 128 -2.01 7.89 3.81
C ALA A 128 -2.86 6.66 3.47
N VAL A 129 -2.70 5.58 4.23
CA VAL A 129 -3.48 4.36 4.01
C VAL A 129 -4.96 4.60 4.28
N ILE A 130 -5.28 5.26 5.39
CA ILE A 130 -6.66 5.58 5.75
C ILE A 130 -7.31 6.39 4.64
N GLY A 131 -6.62 7.42 4.14
CA GLY A 131 -7.15 8.28 3.08
C GLY A 131 -7.44 7.53 1.79
N LEU A 132 -6.66 6.49 1.49
CA LEU A 132 -6.84 5.71 0.26
C LEU A 132 -7.90 4.63 0.40
N ARG A 133 -8.20 4.18 1.63
CA ARG A 133 -9.13 3.06 1.84
C ARG A 133 -10.46 3.45 2.41
N ARG A 134 -10.59 4.63 3.00
CA ARG A 134 -11.89 5.08 3.50
C ARG A 134 -12.79 5.46 2.33
N PRO A 135 -14.09 5.15 2.42
CA PRO A 135 -15.01 5.62 1.40
C PRO A 135 -14.98 7.14 1.29
N SER A 136 -14.99 7.65 0.06
CA SER A 136 -15.02 9.08 -0.18
C SER A 136 -16.35 9.66 0.30
N VAL A 137 -16.26 10.82 0.96
CA VAL A 137 -17.46 11.57 1.32
C VAL A 137 -17.71 12.60 0.21
N PRO A 138 -18.92 12.65 -0.35
CA PRO A 138 -19.20 13.64 -1.39
C PRO A 138 -18.89 15.05 -0.93
N ALA A 139 -18.27 15.83 -1.79
CA ALA A 139 -17.83 17.17 -1.44
C ALA A 139 -19.00 18.12 -1.14
N THR A 140 -20.17 17.78 -1.64
CA THR A 140 -21.38 18.57 -1.43
C THR A 140 -22.04 18.30 -0.09
N SER A 141 -21.53 17.36 0.63
CA SER A 141 -22.14 16.98 1.90
C SER A 141 -21.97 18.06 2.93
#